data_36d627a3ec3813dc6faa66485f2948de
#
_entry.id   36d627a3ec3813dc6faa66485f2948de
#
_cell.length_a   1.000
_cell.length_b   1.000
_cell.length_c   1.000
_cell.angle_alpha   90.00
_cell.angle_beta   90.00
_cell.angle_gamma   90.00
#
_symmetry.space_group_name_H-M   'P 1'
#
loop_
_entity.id
_entity.type
_entity.pdbx_description
1 polymer ?
#
loop_
_entity_poly.entity_id
_entity_poly.type
_entity_poly.pdbx_seq_one_letter_code
_entity_poly.pdbx_strand_id
1 'polypeptide(L)'
;AHINAGARKVVISAPAGNDLPTIVYNTNHKTLKPTDTIISAASCTTNCLAPMADALNKYAPIQSGIMVTIHAYTGDQMTLDGPQRKGDLRRSRAAAVNIVPNSTGAAKAIGLVIPELNGKLIGSAQRVPTPTGSTTILTAVVKGKDITVDGINAAMKAATTESFGYNEDEIVSSDIVGMRYGSLFDATQTMVCKVDDDTYEVQVVSWYDNENSYTSQMVRTIKSVSYTHLRAHET
;
A
#
# COMPACT_ATOMS: atom_id res chain seq x y z
N ALA A 1 0.04 -10.55 25.11
CA ALA A 1 1.30 -10.56 25.89
C ALA A 1 1.71 -9.12 26.24
N HIS A 2 1.96 -8.22 25.26
CA HIS A 2 2.52 -6.86 25.49
C HIS A 2 1.66 -5.97 26.39
N ILE A 3 0.34 -5.96 26.22
CA ILE A 3 -0.59 -5.20 27.08
C ILE A 3 -0.51 -5.73 28.52
N ASN A 4 -0.51 -7.05 28.71
CA ASN A 4 -0.40 -7.67 30.05
C ASN A 4 0.98 -7.39 30.71
N ALA A 5 1.99 -7.07 29.93
CA ALA A 5 3.32 -6.67 30.39
C ALA A 5 3.45 -5.16 30.67
N GLY A 6 2.34 -4.40 30.57
CA GLY A 6 2.30 -2.97 30.89
C GLY A 6 2.39 -2.01 29.70
N ALA A 7 2.40 -2.51 28.46
CA ALA A 7 2.34 -1.62 27.30
C ALA A 7 0.98 -0.94 27.23
N ARG A 8 0.95 0.38 27.04
CA ARG A 8 -0.30 1.15 26.91
C ARG A 8 -0.91 1.01 25.51
N LYS A 9 -0.07 0.92 24.48
CA LYS A 9 -0.43 0.76 23.07
C LYS A 9 0.49 -0.27 22.44
N VAL A 10 -0.02 -1.02 21.46
CA VAL A 10 0.74 -1.96 20.64
C VAL A 10 0.47 -1.66 19.17
N VAL A 11 1.52 -1.43 18.40
CA VAL A 11 1.46 -1.30 16.95
C VAL A 11 2.06 -2.56 16.33
N ILE A 12 1.23 -3.32 15.64
CA ILE A 12 1.65 -4.54 14.93
C ILE A 12 2.25 -4.14 13.59
N SER A 13 3.51 -4.51 13.35
CA SER A 13 4.23 -4.24 12.11
C SER A 13 3.92 -5.26 11.00
N ALA A 14 2.64 -5.62 10.87
CA ALA A 14 2.15 -6.58 9.88
C ALA A 14 0.64 -6.45 9.72
N PRO A 15 0.03 -7.00 8.64
CA PRO A 15 -1.41 -7.20 8.57
C PRO A 15 -1.88 -8.07 9.75
N ALA A 16 -2.93 -7.63 10.46
CA ALA A 16 -3.40 -8.26 11.70
C ALA A 16 -4.85 -8.80 11.62
N GLY A 17 -5.33 -9.10 10.42
CA GLY A 17 -6.71 -9.55 10.19
C GLY A 17 -7.71 -8.39 10.22
N ASN A 18 -8.99 -8.72 10.32
CA ASN A 18 -10.09 -7.75 10.22
C ASN A 18 -10.56 -7.24 11.58
N ASP A 19 -10.10 -7.83 12.68
CA ASP A 19 -10.61 -7.57 14.02
C ASP A 19 -9.91 -6.38 14.71
N LEU A 20 -8.87 -5.85 14.09
CA LEU A 20 -8.09 -4.73 14.62
C LEU A 20 -8.10 -3.56 13.65
N PRO A 21 -8.09 -2.31 14.16
CA PRO A 21 -7.92 -1.14 13.32
C PRO A 21 -6.64 -1.25 12.49
N THR A 22 -6.80 -1.17 11.18
CA THR A 22 -5.68 -1.17 10.21
C THR A 22 -5.44 0.24 9.75
N ILE A 23 -4.26 0.76 10.01
CA ILE A 23 -3.92 2.17 9.82
C ILE A 23 -2.85 2.33 8.75
N VAL A 24 -3.14 3.20 7.79
CA VAL A 24 -2.19 3.77 6.84
C VAL A 24 -2.09 5.27 7.11
N TYR A 25 -0.90 5.73 7.46
CA TYR A 25 -0.67 7.14 7.78
C TYR A 25 -0.96 8.03 6.55
N ASN A 26 -1.57 9.17 6.78
CA ASN A 26 -2.09 10.11 5.77
C ASN A 26 -3.24 9.61 4.89
N THR A 27 -3.75 8.40 5.13
CA THR A 27 -4.99 7.92 4.50
C THR A 27 -6.11 7.86 5.55
N ASN A 28 -5.99 6.98 6.54
CA ASN A 28 -7.04 6.83 7.57
C ASN A 28 -6.56 7.02 9.01
N HIS A 29 -5.34 7.51 9.25
CA HIS A 29 -4.79 7.66 10.62
C HIS A 29 -5.65 8.54 11.54
N LYS A 30 -6.46 9.45 10.98
CA LYS A 30 -7.40 10.29 11.74
C LYS A 30 -8.60 9.52 12.31
N THR A 31 -8.81 8.26 11.90
CA THR A 31 -9.85 7.39 12.47
C THR A 31 -9.43 6.75 13.80
N LEU A 32 -8.15 6.87 14.19
CA LEU A 32 -7.63 6.38 15.46
C LEU A 32 -8.37 7.00 16.64
N LYS A 33 -8.79 6.14 17.56
CA LYS A 33 -9.45 6.53 18.81
C LYS A 33 -8.51 6.36 20.00
N PRO A 34 -8.65 7.16 21.07
CA PRO A 34 -7.91 6.97 22.32
C PRO A 34 -8.07 5.56 22.91
N THR A 35 -9.20 4.92 22.68
CA THR A 35 -9.53 3.56 23.13
C THR A 35 -8.83 2.45 22.33
N ASP A 36 -8.28 2.73 21.16
CA ASP A 36 -7.58 1.73 20.35
C ASP A 36 -6.25 1.39 21.01
N THR A 37 -6.17 0.22 21.63
CA THR A 37 -4.97 -0.25 22.35
C THR A 37 -4.04 -1.07 21.49
N ILE A 38 -4.58 -1.80 20.52
CA ILE A 38 -3.82 -2.62 19.57
C ILE A 38 -4.26 -2.25 18.16
N ILE A 39 -3.32 -1.90 17.33
CA ILE A 39 -3.55 -1.55 15.92
C ILE A 39 -2.57 -2.25 14.99
N SER A 40 -2.94 -2.37 13.72
CA SER A 40 -2.06 -2.82 12.64
C SER A 40 -1.57 -1.62 11.83
N ALA A 41 -0.27 -1.56 11.55
CA ALA A 41 0.31 -0.62 10.59
C ALA A 41 0.21 -1.11 9.12
N ALA A 42 -0.63 -2.11 8.86
CA ALA A 42 -0.83 -2.74 7.56
C ALA A 42 0.44 -3.41 7.00
N SER A 43 0.51 -3.59 5.68
CA SER A 43 1.69 -4.07 4.96
C SER A 43 2.35 -2.93 4.16
N CYS A 44 3.58 -3.16 3.70
CA CYS A 44 4.27 -2.22 2.80
C CYS A 44 3.47 -1.95 1.53
N THR A 45 2.91 -3.00 0.92
CA THR A 45 2.07 -2.89 -0.28
C THR A 45 0.77 -2.13 -0.01
N THR A 46 0.11 -2.36 1.14
CA THR A 46 -1.10 -1.60 1.51
C THR A 46 -0.78 -0.12 1.74
N ASN A 47 0.36 0.20 2.36
CA ASN A 47 0.82 1.58 2.55
C ASN A 47 1.14 2.28 1.22
N CYS A 48 1.57 1.55 0.19
CA CYS A 48 1.76 2.08 -1.15
C CYS A 48 0.43 2.27 -1.90
N LEU A 49 -0.44 1.25 -1.89
CA LEU A 49 -1.70 1.26 -2.64
C LEU A 49 -2.69 2.29 -2.11
N ALA A 50 -2.83 2.41 -0.79
CA ALA A 50 -3.93 3.16 -0.18
C ALA A 50 -3.98 4.65 -0.57
N PRO A 51 -2.91 5.45 -0.47
CA PRO A 51 -2.98 6.87 -0.83
C PRO A 51 -3.25 7.07 -2.33
N MET A 52 -2.68 6.23 -3.20
CA MET A 52 -2.91 6.27 -4.64
C MET A 52 -4.36 5.91 -4.98
N ALA A 53 -4.91 4.85 -4.40
CA ALA A 53 -6.29 4.43 -4.61
C ALA A 53 -7.30 5.44 -4.04
N ASP A 54 -7.00 6.07 -2.90
CA ASP A 54 -7.82 7.12 -2.29
C ASP A 54 -7.89 8.37 -3.18
N ALA A 55 -6.74 8.82 -3.68
CA ALA A 55 -6.67 9.97 -4.59
C ALA A 55 -7.42 9.70 -5.91
N LEU A 56 -7.23 8.51 -6.51
CA LEU A 56 -7.95 8.11 -7.72
C LEU A 56 -9.46 8.04 -7.46
N ASN A 57 -9.89 7.40 -6.38
CA ASN A 57 -11.31 7.22 -6.06
C ASN A 57 -12.03 8.55 -5.78
N LYS A 58 -11.33 9.53 -5.23
CA LYS A 58 -11.85 10.89 -5.03
C LYS A 58 -11.98 11.68 -6.34
N TYR A 59 -11.06 11.48 -7.28
CA TYR A 59 -11.10 12.11 -8.60
C TYR A 59 -12.13 11.44 -9.52
N ALA A 60 -12.11 10.12 -9.58
CA ALA A 60 -12.98 9.30 -10.42
C ALA A 60 -13.36 8.02 -9.66
N PRO A 61 -14.61 7.88 -9.18
CA PRO A 61 -15.02 6.76 -8.33
C PRO A 61 -14.74 5.39 -8.93
N ILE A 62 -13.91 4.60 -8.24
CA ILE A 62 -13.53 3.25 -8.64
C ILE A 62 -14.75 2.32 -8.50
N GLN A 63 -15.07 1.61 -9.58
CA GLN A 63 -16.13 0.59 -9.63
C GLN A 63 -15.56 -0.79 -9.33
N SER A 64 -14.46 -1.13 -9.96
CA SER A 64 -13.72 -2.38 -9.75
C SER A 64 -12.26 -2.18 -10.16
N GLY A 65 -11.38 -3.10 -9.75
CA GLY A 65 -9.99 -3.03 -10.18
C GLY A 65 -9.17 -4.25 -9.81
N ILE A 66 -8.04 -4.36 -10.47
CA ILE A 66 -7.01 -5.36 -10.21
C ILE A 66 -5.72 -4.64 -9.85
N MET A 67 -5.18 -4.95 -8.66
CA MET A 67 -3.85 -4.49 -8.31
C MET A 67 -2.83 -5.62 -8.48
N VAL A 68 -1.69 -5.28 -9.04
CA VAL A 68 -0.54 -6.17 -9.10
C VAL A 68 0.64 -5.47 -8.44
N THR A 69 1.31 -6.15 -7.52
CA THR A 69 2.60 -5.66 -7.05
C THR A 69 3.73 -6.48 -7.64
N ILE A 70 4.70 -5.79 -8.28
CA ILE A 70 5.99 -6.35 -8.64
C ILE A 70 6.88 -6.09 -7.42
N HIS A 71 7.13 -7.14 -6.65
CA HIS A 71 7.66 -7.03 -5.30
C HIS A 71 9.07 -7.61 -5.22
N ALA A 72 9.97 -6.90 -4.56
CA ALA A 72 11.27 -7.44 -4.20
C ALA A 72 11.11 -8.74 -3.38
N TYR A 73 12.08 -9.64 -3.46
CA TYR A 73 12.06 -10.83 -2.60
C TYR A 73 12.24 -10.43 -1.12
N THR A 74 11.72 -11.23 -0.22
CA THR A 74 11.79 -10.97 1.24
C THR A 74 12.12 -12.25 1.98
N GLY A 75 12.44 -12.13 3.28
CA GLY A 75 12.87 -13.25 4.13
C GLY A 75 11.83 -14.35 4.36
N ASP A 76 10.62 -14.24 3.82
CA ASP A 76 9.63 -15.32 3.80
C ASP A 76 9.81 -16.29 2.62
N GLN A 77 10.72 -16.00 1.70
CA GLN A 77 11.11 -16.86 0.59
C GLN A 77 12.42 -17.59 0.92
N MET A 78 12.65 -18.72 0.22
CA MET A 78 13.92 -19.44 0.33
C MET A 78 15.01 -18.73 -0.49
N THR A 79 16.21 -18.64 0.06
CA THR A 79 17.38 -18.10 -0.67
C THR A 79 17.82 -19.05 -1.78
N LEU A 80 17.90 -20.34 -1.48
CA LEU A 80 18.08 -21.44 -2.43
C LEU A 80 16.82 -22.29 -2.45
N ASP A 81 16.66 -23.16 -3.46
CA ASP A 81 15.57 -24.14 -3.48
C ASP A 81 15.58 -24.99 -2.19
N GLY A 82 14.45 -25.05 -1.52
CA GLY A 82 14.34 -25.77 -0.26
C GLY A 82 12.95 -25.72 0.36
N PRO A 83 12.69 -26.49 1.41
CA PRO A 83 11.37 -26.57 2.03
C PRO A 83 11.03 -25.26 2.76
N GLN A 84 9.93 -24.64 2.36
CA GLN A 84 9.37 -23.47 3.05
C GLN A 84 8.46 -23.94 4.20
N ARG A 85 8.50 -23.23 5.35
CA ARG A 85 7.84 -23.64 6.61
C ARG A 85 6.33 -23.90 6.50
N LYS A 86 5.65 -23.27 5.55
CA LYS A 86 4.20 -23.43 5.34
C LYS A 86 3.86 -24.33 4.14
N GLY A 87 4.86 -25.00 3.54
CA GLY A 87 4.67 -25.87 2.38
C GLY A 87 4.32 -25.13 1.08
N ASP A 88 4.57 -23.84 0.99
CA ASP A 88 4.35 -23.07 -0.24
C ASP A 88 5.44 -23.42 -1.25
N LEU A 89 5.07 -24.19 -2.29
CA LEU A 89 5.99 -24.68 -3.31
C LEU A 89 6.62 -23.56 -4.16
N ARG A 90 5.95 -22.43 -4.32
CA ARG A 90 6.49 -21.28 -5.05
C ARG A 90 7.50 -20.52 -4.21
N ARG A 91 7.22 -20.26 -2.93
CA ARG A 91 8.17 -19.64 -1.99
C ARG A 91 9.34 -20.56 -1.61
N SER A 92 9.25 -21.85 -1.93
CA SER A 92 10.34 -22.83 -1.80
C SER A 92 11.44 -22.67 -2.87
N ARG A 93 11.19 -21.89 -3.92
CA ARG A 93 12.15 -21.70 -5.01
C ARG A 93 13.08 -20.54 -4.70
N ALA A 94 14.32 -20.66 -5.19
CA ALA A 94 15.39 -19.67 -4.99
C ALA A 94 14.94 -18.26 -5.42
N ALA A 95 14.87 -17.34 -4.47
CA ALA A 95 14.27 -16.03 -4.63
C ALA A 95 15.01 -15.11 -5.62
N ALA A 96 16.35 -15.21 -5.65
CA ALA A 96 17.20 -14.33 -6.44
C ALA A 96 17.29 -14.70 -7.94
N VAL A 97 16.65 -15.81 -8.37
CA VAL A 97 16.73 -16.29 -9.76
C VAL A 97 15.35 -16.62 -10.37
N ASN A 98 14.28 -16.39 -9.63
CA ASN A 98 12.93 -16.73 -10.08
C ASN A 98 11.96 -15.56 -9.98
N ILE A 99 11.03 -15.46 -10.93
CA ILE A 99 9.79 -14.71 -10.75
C ILE A 99 8.80 -15.64 -10.03
N VAL A 100 8.35 -15.26 -8.85
CA VAL A 100 7.54 -16.11 -7.97
C VAL A 100 6.13 -15.49 -7.80
N PRO A 101 5.10 -16.06 -8.48
CA PRO A 101 3.72 -15.61 -8.29
C PRO A 101 3.24 -15.90 -6.86
N ASN A 102 2.58 -14.92 -6.24
CA ASN A 102 2.06 -15.03 -4.89
C ASN A 102 0.69 -14.37 -4.77
N SER A 103 -0.07 -14.81 -3.79
CA SER A 103 -1.24 -14.04 -3.33
C SER A 103 -0.79 -12.82 -2.53
N THR A 104 -1.60 -11.77 -2.54
CA THR A 104 -1.44 -10.61 -1.66
C THR A 104 -2.74 -10.31 -0.93
N GLY A 105 -2.65 -9.98 0.34
CA GLY A 105 -3.78 -9.49 1.13
C GLY A 105 -4.05 -8.00 0.95
N ALA A 106 -3.20 -7.27 0.23
CA ALA A 106 -3.29 -5.81 0.13
C ALA A 106 -4.61 -5.32 -0.48
N ALA A 107 -5.10 -5.99 -1.53
CA ALA A 107 -6.38 -5.64 -2.15
C ALA A 107 -7.59 -5.81 -1.20
N LYS A 108 -7.57 -6.85 -0.37
CA LYS A 108 -8.60 -7.04 0.67
C LYS A 108 -8.44 -6.04 1.82
N ALA A 109 -7.21 -5.76 2.22
CA ALA A 109 -6.91 -4.83 3.29
C ALA A 109 -7.28 -3.38 2.94
N ILE A 110 -7.40 -3.03 1.65
CA ILE A 110 -7.78 -1.69 1.24
C ILE A 110 -9.17 -1.30 1.76
N GLY A 111 -10.11 -2.24 1.83
CA GLY A 111 -11.45 -2.00 2.37
C GLY A 111 -11.47 -1.70 3.88
N LEU A 112 -10.42 -2.08 4.62
CA LEU A 112 -10.26 -1.72 6.03
C LEU A 112 -9.74 -0.28 6.19
N VAL A 113 -9.06 0.24 5.18
CA VAL A 113 -8.45 1.58 5.17
C VAL A 113 -9.35 2.60 4.49
N ILE A 114 -9.98 2.20 3.39
CA ILE A 114 -10.91 3.00 2.56
C ILE A 114 -12.20 2.18 2.39
N PRO A 115 -13.19 2.35 3.27
CA PRO A 115 -14.40 1.53 3.28
C PRO A 115 -15.17 1.52 1.95
N GLU A 116 -15.12 2.60 1.19
CA GLU A 116 -15.77 2.74 -0.12
C GLU A 116 -15.20 1.79 -1.18
N LEU A 117 -13.99 1.28 -0.96
CA LEU A 117 -13.32 0.32 -1.84
C LEU A 117 -13.47 -1.14 -1.38
N ASN A 118 -14.25 -1.39 -0.33
CA ASN A 118 -14.47 -2.75 0.17
C ASN A 118 -15.12 -3.63 -0.91
N GLY A 119 -14.47 -4.76 -1.22
CA GLY A 119 -14.93 -5.71 -2.24
C GLY A 119 -14.73 -5.28 -3.70
N LYS A 120 -14.23 -4.07 -3.98
CA LYS A 120 -14.03 -3.58 -5.35
C LYS A 120 -12.69 -3.97 -5.95
N LEU A 121 -11.70 -4.31 -5.13
CA LEU A 121 -10.35 -4.62 -5.60
C LEU A 121 -9.99 -6.08 -5.33
N ILE A 122 -9.38 -6.70 -6.34
CA ILE A 122 -8.66 -7.98 -6.20
C ILE A 122 -7.19 -7.76 -6.50
N GLY A 123 -6.32 -8.70 -6.13
CA GLY A 123 -4.90 -8.49 -6.38
C GLY A 123 -4.02 -9.72 -6.27
N SER A 124 -2.86 -9.60 -6.89
CA SER A 124 -1.79 -10.59 -6.89
C SER A 124 -0.42 -9.92 -6.69
N ALA A 125 0.60 -10.74 -6.44
CA ALA A 125 1.98 -10.29 -6.33
C ALA A 125 2.87 -11.14 -7.25
N GLN A 126 3.86 -10.51 -7.84
CA GLN A 126 4.96 -11.17 -8.54
C GLN A 126 6.25 -10.81 -7.79
N ARG A 127 6.85 -11.80 -7.09
CA ARG A 127 8.16 -11.59 -6.47
C ARG A 127 9.23 -11.74 -7.55
N VAL A 128 10.16 -10.78 -7.57
CA VAL A 128 11.20 -10.68 -8.60
C VAL A 128 12.60 -10.69 -7.97
N PRO A 129 13.66 -11.02 -8.74
CA PRO A 129 15.04 -11.06 -8.28
C PRO A 129 15.62 -9.65 -8.00
N THR A 130 14.97 -8.89 -7.12
CA THR A 130 15.36 -7.53 -6.71
C THR A 130 15.40 -7.51 -5.19
N PRO A 131 16.50 -7.07 -4.55
CA PRO A 131 16.66 -7.14 -3.09
C PRO A 131 15.75 -6.17 -2.34
N THR A 132 15.50 -4.98 -2.89
CA THR A 132 14.53 -4.00 -2.39
C THR A 132 14.08 -3.10 -3.54
N GLY A 133 13.00 -2.37 -3.35
CA GLY A 133 12.38 -1.57 -4.41
C GLY A 133 11.29 -2.35 -5.14
N SER A 134 10.05 -1.93 -4.89
CA SER A 134 8.84 -2.59 -5.38
C SER A 134 7.93 -1.57 -6.03
N THR A 135 7.03 -2.02 -6.90
CA THR A 135 6.00 -1.17 -7.50
C THR A 135 4.62 -1.79 -7.39
N THR A 136 3.60 -0.95 -7.20
CA THR A 136 2.20 -1.33 -7.23
C THR A 136 1.53 -0.72 -8.46
N ILE A 137 0.93 -1.57 -9.27
CA ILE A 137 0.13 -1.22 -10.43
C ILE A 137 -1.33 -1.42 -10.06
N LEU A 138 -2.16 -0.40 -10.21
CA LEU A 138 -3.60 -0.49 -10.07
C LEU A 138 -4.25 -0.21 -11.43
N THR A 139 -4.86 -1.24 -12.01
CA THR A 139 -5.76 -1.11 -13.16
C THR A 139 -7.18 -1.11 -12.65
N ALA A 140 -7.94 -0.05 -12.94
CA ALA A 140 -9.28 0.14 -12.38
C ALA A 140 -10.27 0.64 -13.42
N VAL A 141 -11.50 0.17 -13.31
CA VAL A 141 -12.65 0.77 -13.99
C VAL A 141 -13.17 1.90 -13.10
N VAL A 142 -13.22 3.10 -13.65
CA VAL A 142 -13.67 4.30 -12.97
C VAL A 142 -14.84 4.96 -13.70
N LYS A 143 -15.66 5.71 -12.95
CA LYS A 143 -16.76 6.51 -13.50
C LYS A 143 -16.39 8.00 -13.48
N GLY A 144 -16.77 8.69 -14.54
CA GLY A 144 -16.59 10.13 -14.66
C GLY A 144 -16.76 10.61 -16.09
N LYS A 145 -16.64 11.92 -16.28
CA LYS A 145 -16.61 12.54 -17.59
C LYS A 145 -15.23 13.12 -17.85
N ASP A 146 -14.77 13.02 -19.09
CA ASP A 146 -13.52 13.63 -19.55
C ASP A 146 -12.29 13.25 -18.70
N ILE A 147 -12.22 11.98 -18.30
CA ILE A 147 -11.07 11.45 -17.57
C ILE A 147 -9.86 11.39 -18.49
N THR A 148 -8.78 12.06 -18.12
CA THR A 148 -7.54 12.15 -18.90
C THR A 148 -6.32 11.81 -18.05
N VAL A 149 -5.21 11.49 -18.70
CA VAL A 149 -3.90 11.29 -18.04
C VAL A 149 -3.53 12.54 -17.22
N ASP A 150 -3.61 13.72 -17.83
CA ASP A 150 -3.28 14.98 -17.16
C ASP A 150 -4.18 15.26 -15.95
N GLY A 151 -5.49 14.95 -16.07
CA GLY A 151 -6.45 15.10 -14.98
C GLY A 151 -6.12 14.18 -13.79
N ILE A 152 -5.80 12.91 -14.06
CA ILE A 152 -5.36 11.96 -13.01
C ILE A 152 -4.05 12.45 -12.39
N ASN A 153 -3.05 12.79 -13.19
CA ASN A 153 -1.75 13.24 -12.71
C ASN A 153 -1.88 14.53 -11.85
N ALA A 154 -2.72 15.46 -12.26
CA ALA A 154 -3.02 16.67 -11.49
C ALA A 154 -3.69 16.34 -10.14
N ALA A 155 -4.64 15.40 -10.11
CA ALA A 155 -5.29 14.95 -8.90
C ALA A 155 -4.30 14.26 -7.94
N MET A 156 -3.41 13.41 -8.47
CA MET A 156 -2.35 12.77 -7.68
C MET A 156 -1.35 13.80 -7.12
N LYS A 157 -0.95 14.77 -7.94
CA LYS A 157 -0.06 15.87 -7.52
C LYS A 157 -0.69 16.70 -6.40
N ALA A 158 -1.97 17.00 -6.50
CA ALA A 158 -2.72 17.73 -5.48
C ALA A 158 -2.90 16.93 -4.17
N ALA A 159 -2.88 15.59 -4.24
CA ALA A 159 -3.00 14.70 -3.09
C ALA A 159 -1.66 14.44 -2.37
N THR A 160 -0.55 15.03 -2.81
CA THR A 160 0.77 14.81 -2.22
C THR A 160 0.83 15.23 -0.74
N THR A 161 1.61 14.48 0.03
CA THR A 161 1.84 14.71 1.45
C THR A 161 3.29 14.37 1.81
N GLU A 162 3.67 14.46 3.07
CA GLU A 162 4.98 13.99 3.54
C GLU A 162 5.21 12.48 3.35
N SER A 163 4.16 11.73 3.09
CA SER A 163 4.20 10.26 2.93
C SER A 163 3.70 9.75 1.58
N PHE A 164 3.08 10.60 0.78
CA PHE A 164 2.67 10.33 -0.59
C PHE A 164 3.35 11.31 -1.53
N GLY A 165 4.36 10.83 -2.26
CA GLY A 165 5.15 11.63 -3.20
C GLY A 165 4.63 11.54 -4.62
N TYR A 166 5.16 12.42 -5.48
CA TYR A 166 4.84 12.51 -6.90
C TYR A 166 6.13 12.61 -7.71
N ASN A 167 6.23 11.84 -8.79
CA ASN A 167 7.41 11.75 -9.65
C ASN A 167 7.03 11.91 -11.13
N GLU A 168 7.84 12.65 -11.87
CA GLU A 168 7.76 12.86 -13.33
C GLU A 168 9.02 12.38 -14.07
N ASP A 169 10.01 11.86 -13.33
CA ASP A 169 11.26 11.33 -13.89
C ASP A 169 11.11 9.85 -14.26
N GLU A 170 11.91 9.39 -15.23
CA GLU A 170 11.98 7.99 -15.67
C GLU A 170 12.82 7.16 -14.69
N ILE A 171 12.25 6.83 -13.53
CA ILE A 171 12.91 6.09 -12.47
C ILE A 171 12.71 4.58 -12.56
N VAL A 172 13.61 3.83 -11.94
CA VAL A 172 13.55 2.37 -11.76
C VAL A 172 13.70 1.99 -10.29
N SER A 173 13.57 0.71 -9.97
CA SER A 173 13.56 0.22 -8.59
C SER A 173 14.81 0.57 -7.76
N SER A 174 15.98 0.75 -8.38
CA SER A 174 17.19 1.16 -7.66
C SER A 174 17.18 2.61 -7.20
N ASP A 175 16.43 3.48 -7.88
CA ASP A 175 16.36 4.91 -7.57
C ASP A 175 15.57 5.20 -6.30
N ILE A 176 14.68 4.27 -5.92
CA ILE A 176 13.83 4.43 -4.74
C ILE A 176 14.37 3.78 -3.47
N VAL A 177 15.57 3.18 -3.54
CA VAL A 177 16.20 2.55 -2.39
C VAL A 177 16.52 3.59 -1.30
N GLY A 178 16.03 3.35 -0.08
CA GLY A 178 16.15 4.29 1.04
C GLY A 178 15.10 5.39 1.06
N MET A 179 14.14 5.37 0.13
CA MET A 179 13.05 6.34 0.07
C MET A 179 12.14 6.26 1.32
N ARG A 180 11.67 7.44 1.78
CA ARG A 180 10.80 7.58 2.96
C ARG A 180 9.33 7.77 2.66
N TYR A 181 8.95 8.05 1.41
CA TYR A 181 7.53 8.05 1.03
C TYR A 181 6.96 6.64 1.20
N GLY A 182 5.78 6.52 1.77
CA GLY A 182 5.05 5.24 1.81
C GLY A 182 4.62 4.79 0.43
N SER A 183 4.40 5.78 -0.46
CA SER A 183 4.02 5.62 -1.85
C SER A 183 4.58 6.78 -2.66
N LEU A 184 5.24 6.51 -3.76
CA LEU A 184 5.72 7.53 -4.72
C LEU A 184 4.99 7.30 -6.04
N PHE A 185 4.01 8.16 -6.34
CA PHE A 185 3.25 8.08 -7.57
C PHE A 185 4.14 8.38 -8.78
N ASP A 186 4.02 7.55 -9.82
CA ASP A 186 4.76 7.69 -11.07
C ASP A 186 3.85 8.20 -12.18
N ALA A 187 3.92 9.49 -12.45
CA ALA A 187 3.08 10.14 -13.45
C ALA A 187 3.40 9.71 -14.89
N THR A 188 4.59 9.15 -15.12
CA THR A 188 5.01 8.67 -16.44
C THR A 188 4.30 7.38 -16.86
N GLN A 189 3.69 6.65 -15.88
CA GLN A 189 3.07 5.35 -16.07
C GLN A 189 1.53 5.41 -16.09
N THR A 190 0.93 6.59 -16.02
CA THR A 190 -0.52 6.76 -16.06
C THR A 190 -1.06 6.45 -17.47
N MET A 191 -2.07 5.59 -17.52
CA MET A 191 -2.76 5.24 -18.78
C MET A 191 -4.27 5.40 -18.61
N VAL A 192 -4.94 5.83 -19.69
CA VAL A 192 -6.40 6.00 -19.72
C VAL A 192 -6.95 5.45 -21.01
N CYS A 193 -7.97 4.60 -20.92
CA CYS A 193 -8.74 4.09 -22.04
C CYS A 193 -10.22 4.40 -21.82
N LYS A 194 -10.87 5.09 -22.76
CA LYS A 194 -12.31 5.33 -22.71
C LYS A 194 -13.05 4.05 -23.10
N VAL A 195 -13.95 3.57 -22.24
CA VAL A 195 -14.79 2.38 -22.47
C VAL A 195 -16.14 2.78 -23.03
N ASP A 196 -16.79 3.78 -22.41
CA ASP A 196 -18.05 4.37 -22.87
C ASP A 196 -18.13 5.86 -22.45
N ASP A 197 -19.33 6.47 -22.48
CA ASP A 197 -19.48 7.91 -22.27
C ASP A 197 -19.09 8.40 -20.89
N ASP A 198 -19.20 7.54 -19.87
CA ASP A 198 -18.90 7.87 -18.47
C ASP A 198 -18.02 6.83 -17.77
N THR A 199 -17.48 5.88 -18.53
CA THR A 199 -16.66 4.78 -17.99
C THR A 199 -15.28 4.76 -18.63
N TYR A 200 -14.27 4.65 -17.79
CA TYR A 200 -12.87 4.58 -18.22
C TYR A 200 -12.16 3.42 -17.51
N GLU A 201 -11.25 2.78 -18.24
CA GLU A 201 -10.24 1.90 -17.66
C GLU A 201 -8.96 2.71 -17.51
N VAL A 202 -8.40 2.73 -16.32
CA VAL A 202 -7.22 3.51 -15.99
C VAL A 202 -6.15 2.64 -15.35
N GLN A 203 -4.88 2.94 -15.65
CA GLN A 203 -3.76 2.39 -14.91
C GLN A 203 -3.04 3.52 -14.18
N VAL A 204 -2.74 3.29 -12.91
CA VAL A 204 -1.89 4.15 -12.07
C VAL A 204 -0.83 3.32 -11.38
N VAL A 205 0.35 3.89 -11.19
CA VAL A 205 1.53 3.19 -10.67
C VAL A 205 2.16 3.98 -9.54
N SER A 206 2.58 3.28 -8.50
CA SER A 206 3.38 3.87 -7.41
C SER A 206 4.52 2.95 -7.01
N TRP A 207 5.65 3.57 -6.67
CA TRP A 207 6.85 2.92 -6.14
C TRP A 207 6.87 2.94 -4.62
N TYR A 208 7.54 1.97 -4.02
CA TYR A 208 7.83 1.92 -2.59
C TYR A 208 9.08 1.08 -2.31
N ASP A 209 9.93 1.56 -1.42
CA ASP A 209 10.93 0.71 -0.80
C ASP A 209 10.22 -0.14 0.25
N ASN A 210 10.08 -1.45 -0.01
CA ASN A 210 9.33 -2.35 0.85
C ASN A 210 9.87 -2.43 2.28
N GLU A 211 11.11 -2.00 2.53
CA GLU A 211 11.74 -1.91 3.84
C GLU A 211 11.63 -0.49 4.41
N ASN A 212 12.31 0.49 3.80
CA ASN A 212 12.43 1.84 4.36
C ASN A 212 11.15 2.67 4.26
N SER A 213 10.39 2.57 3.17
CA SER A 213 9.09 3.23 3.06
C SER A 213 8.13 2.74 4.13
N TYR A 214 8.07 1.41 4.33
CA TYR A 214 7.20 0.81 5.35
C TYR A 214 7.62 1.21 6.77
N THR A 215 8.91 1.12 7.09
CA THR A 215 9.45 1.53 8.39
C THR A 215 9.15 3.00 8.68
N SER A 216 9.30 3.88 7.68
CA SER A 216 8.96 5.30 7.80
C SER A 216 7.47 5.53 8.09
N GLN A 217 6.58 4.79 7.41
CA GLN A 217 5.14 4.86 7.66
C GLN A 217 4.76 4.34 9.06
N MET A 218 5.39 3.24 9.49
CA MET A 218 5.19 2.69 10.82
C MET A 218 5.61 3.70 11.91
N VAL A 219 6.74 4.37 11.74
CA VAL A 219 7.20 5.41 12.68
C VAL A 219 6.22 6.59 12.74
N ARG A 220 5.69 7.05 11.59
CA ARG A 220 4.65 8.08 11.54
C ARG A 220 3.36 7.65 12.24
N THR A 221 2.96 6.39 12.04
CA THR A 221 1.80 5.80 12.71
C THR A 221 2.01 5.73 14.22
N ILE A 222 3.18 5.27 14.70
CA ILE A 222 3.53 5.24 16.14
C ILE A 222 3.46 6.65 16.73
N LYS A 223 4.01 7.65 16.05
CA LYS A 223 3.95 9.05 16.47
C LYS A 223 2.51 9.54 16.58
N SER A 224 1.66 9.25 15.58
CA SER A 224 0.23 9.59 15.60
C SER A 224 -0.50 8.95 16.77
N VAL A 225 -0.24 7.67 17.06
CA VAL A 225 -0.82 6.94 18.19
C VAL A 225 -0.42 7.57 19.52
N SER A 226 0.83 7.99 19.69
CA SER A 226 1.29 8.63 20.94
C SER A 226 0.59 9.97 21.18
N TYR A 227 0.39 10.79 20.17
CA TYR A 227 -0.37 12.04 20.29
C TYR A 227 -1.85 11.82 20.64
N THR A 228 -2.49 10.81 20.02
CA THR A 228 -3.89 10.47 20.32
C THR A 228 -4.03 10.01 21.78
N HIS A 229 -3.02 9.33 22.31
CA HIS A 229 -3.00 8.91 23.72
C HIS A 229 -2.83 10.11 24.69
N LEU A 230 -1.95 11.06 24.39
CA LEU A 230 -1.71 12.23 25.23
C LEU A 230 -2.96 13.10 25.36
N ARG A 231 -3.65 13.37 24.25
CA ARG A 231 -4.91 14.16 24.25
C ARG A 231 -6.04 13.56 25.08
N ALA A 232 -6.05 12.23 25.27
CA ALA A 232 -7.05 11.55 26.11
C ALA A 232 -6.83 11.78 27.62
N HIS A 233 -5.69 12.34 28.03
CA HIS A 233 -5.37 12.65 29.44
C HIS A 233 -5.45 14.14 29.75
N GLU A 234 -5.71 15.00 28.73
CA GLU A 234 -5.86 16.46 28.90
C GLU A 234 -7.33 16.90 29.01
N THR A 235 -8.28 15.95 28.87
CA THR A 235 -9.73 16.16 29.07
C THR A 235 -10.22 15.35 30.28
#